data_a176abc76a32de0732389a412394223e
#
_entry.id   a176abc76a32de0732389a412394223e
#
_cell.length_a   1.000
_cell.length_b   1.000
_cell.length_c   1.000
_cell.angle_alpha   90.00
_cell.angle_beta   90.00
_cell.angle_gamma   90.00
#
_symmetry.space_group_name_H-M   'P 1'
#
loop_
_entity.id
_entity.type
_entity.pdbx_description
1 polymer ?
#
loop_
_entity_poly.entity_id
_entity_poly.type
_entity_poly.pdbx_seq_one_letter_code
_entity_poly.pdbx_strand_id
1 'polypeptide(L)'
;EAATGCSVVIVENGATAGVDVRGGGPATRETDLLNPINMVQQIHAVMLSGGSAFGLDAASGAMQYLEEHGVGFDMSVARVPIVCGASLFDLSVGNSHVRPDKEMGYKACQDSENDLIKEGNYGAGCGASVGKLLGFEHAMKGGIGTYGVQVGNVQVAGIVAVNACGNVIDYQTQEILAGVNIDKKCVSASQIILDQMDQLRKLPDGNTTIGCIVTNVKLTKAQCTKIAGISHNGYAKSIDPVHTMSDGDT
;
A
#
# COMPACT_ATOMS: atom_id res chain seq x y z
N GLU A 1 -12.02 -19.35 4.97
CA GLU A 1 -11.46 -18.12 5.51
C GLU A 1 -10.94 -17.27 4.38
N ALA A 2 -11.11 -15.95 4.48
CA ALA A 2 -10.55 -14.99 3.54
C ALA A 2 -9.20 -14.52 4.06
N ALA A 3 -8.21 -14.41 3.16
CA ALA A 3 -6.91 -13.86 3.48
C ALA A 3 -6.81 -12.47 2.81
N THR A 4 -7.60 -11.52 3.31
CA THR A 4 -7.63 -10.13 2.83
C THR A 4 -7.98 -9.19 3.97
N GLY A 5 -7.76 -7.90 3.79
CA GLY A 5 -8.09 -6.88 4.78
C GLY A 5 -7.71 -5.48 4.34
N CYS A 6 -7.97 -4.50 5.20
CA CYS A 6 -7.59 -3.12 4.95
C CYS A 6 -6.97 -2.48 6.20
N SER A 7 -6.17 -1.43 5.97
CA SER A 7 -5.51 -0.62 6.98
C SER A 7 -5.76 0.85 6.68
N VAL A 8 -6.01 1.64 7.71
CA VAL A 8 -6.32 3.06 7.54
C VAL A 8 -5.34 3.92 8.33
N VAL A 9 -4.95 5.05 7.73
CA VAL A 9 -4.24 6.15 8.40
C VAL A 9 -5.20 7.32 8.44
N ILE A 10 -5.62 7.75 9.62
CA ILE A 10 -6.58 8.83 9.84
C ILE A 10 -5.86 10.11 10.25
N VAL A 11 -6.30 11.24 9.71
CA VAL A 11 -5.87 12.58 10.08
C VAL A 11 -7.10 13.47 10.25
N GLU A 12 -7.66 13.48 11.44
CA GLU A 12 -8.94 14.14 11.74
C GLU A 12 -8.95 15.63 11.42
N ASN A 13 -7.85 16.33 11.65
CA ASN A 13 -7.71 17.76 11.37
C ASN A 13 -7.36 18.06 9.90
N GLY A 14 -7.31 17.03 9.07
CA GLY A 14 -6.85 17.12 7.69
C GLY A 14 -5.33 17.25 7.56
N ALA A 15 -4.79 16.70 6.48
CA ALA A 15 -3.37 16.80 6.13
C ALA A 15 -3.20 17.14 4.64
N THR A 16 -2.19 17.95 4.33
CA THR A 16 -1.73 18.11 2.96
C THR A 16 -1.09 16.80 2.51
N ALA A 17 -1.45 16.32 1.32
CA ALA A 17 -0.94 15.07 0.80
C ALA A 17 -0.48 15.19 -0.66
N GLY A 18 0.29 14.21 -1.09
CA GLY A 18 0.74 14.01 -2.46
C GLY A 18 0.88 12.51 -2.73
N VAL A 19 0.94 12.13 -3.97
CA VAL A 19 1.04 10.73 -4.41
C VAL A 19 2.05 10.60 -5.54
N ASP A 20 2.69 9.44 -5.61
CA ASP A 20 3.46 9.00 -6.76
C ASP A 20 3.05 7.54 -7.05
N VAL A 21 2.65 7.27 -8.28
CA VAL A 21 2.22 5.95 -8.75
C VAL A 21 3.21 5.51 -9.81
N ARG A 22 3.94 4.42 -9.56
CA ARG A 22 5.03 3.95 -10.45
C ARG A 22 4.79 2.61 -11.11
N GLY A 23 3.94 1.78 -10.54
CA GLY A 23 3.57 0.52 -11.15
C GLY A 23 2.71 0.70 -12.42
N GLY A 24 2.76 -0.26 -13.35
CA GLY A 24 1.99 -0.24 -14.58
C GLY A 24 0.52 -0.65 -14.42
N GLY A 25 0.13 -1.24 -13.28
CA GLY A 25 -1.21 -1.75 -12.99
C GLY A 25 -1.80 -1.28 -11.64
N PRO A 26 -1.84 0.03 -11.35
CA PRO A 26 -2.31 0.53 -10.06
C PRO A 26 -3.82 0.41 -9.90
N ALA A 27 -4.27 0.18 -8.66
CA ALA A 27 -5.66 0.36 -8.23
C ALA A 27 -5.69 1.45 -7.16
N THR A 28 -6.16 2.66 -7.51
CA THR A 28 -6.13 3.84 -6.65
C THR A 28 -7.46 4.58 -6.63
N ARG A 29 -7.70 5.36 -5.56
CA ARG A 29 -8.88 6.19 -5.36
C ARG A 29 -8.46 7.60 -4.92
N GLU A 30 -9.07 8.63 -5.48
CA GLU A 30 -8.89 10.06 -5.17
C GLU A 30 -7.43 10.57 -5.36
N THR A 31 -6.66 9.92 -6.23
CA THR A 31 -5.27 10.31 -6.50
C THR A 31 -5.15 11.55 -7.37
N ASP A 32 -6.09 11.80 -8.29
CA ASP A 32 -6.10 13.01 -9.12
C ASP A 32 -6.27 14.28 -8.29
N LEU A 33 -7.05 14.19 -7.21
CA LEU A 33 -7.25 15.29 -6.27
C LEU A 33 -5.93 15.75 -5.63
N LEU A 34 -4.95 14.83 -5.48
CA LEU A 34 -3.64 15.13 -4.89
C LEU A 34 -2.70 15.90 -5.81
N ASN A 35 -3.03 16.01 -7.11
CA ASN A 35 -2.22 16.80 -8.03
C ASN A 35 -2.09 18.24 -7.51
N PRO A 36 -0.88 18.84 -7.46
CA PRO A 36 -0.64 20.18 -6.95
C PRO A 36 -1.45 21.29 -7.61
N ILE A 37 -1.89 21.10 -8.86
CA ILE A 37 -2.73 22.07 -9.60
C ILE A 37 -4.20 22.07 -9.17
N ASN A 38 -4.65 21.04 -8.44
CA ASN A 38 -6.05 20.91 -8.02
C ASN A 38 -6.30 21.65 -6.70
N MET A 39 -7.53 22.14 -6.55
CA MET A 39 -7.93 23.10 -5.51
C MET A 39 -7.91 22.50 -4.09
N VAL A 40 -8.31 21.25 -3.92
CA VAL A 40 -8.45 20.63 -2.59
C VAL A 40 -7.09 20.42 -1.95
N GLN A 41 -6.89 21.00 -0.77
CA GLN A 41 -5.57 21.06 -0.11
C GLN A 41 -5.37 20.03 0.98
N GLN A 42 -6.43 19.33 1.40
CA GLN A 42 -6.38 18.41 2.53
C GLN A 42 -7.11 17.11 2.23
N ILE A 43 -6.63 16.04 2.82
CA ILE A 43 -7.30 14.73 2.94
C ILE A 43 -7.48 14.39 4.41
N HIS A 44 -8.35 13.45 4.73
CA HIS A 44 -8.68 13.06 6.09
C HIS A 44 -8.30 11.64 6.43
N ALA A 45 -8.07 10.80 5.41
CA ALA A 45 -7.49 9.47 5.60
C ALA A 45 -6.84 8.93 4.33
N VAL A 46 -5.95 7.92 4.53
CA VAL A 46 -5.43 7.05 3.48
C VAL A 46 -5.84 5.63 3.82
N MET A 47 -6.48 4.93 2.87
CA MET A 47 -6.89 3.53 2.97
C MET A 47 -5.96 2.67 2.12
N LEU A 48 -5.27 1.71 2.75
CA LEU A 48 -4.54 0.64 2.08
C LEU A 48 -5.35 -0.64 2.19
N SER A 49 -5.60 -1.36 1.10
CA SER A 49 -6.46 -2.54 1.11
C SER A 49 -5.93 -3.66 0.22
N GLY A 50 -6.35 -4.89 0.53
CA GLY A 50 -6.33 -6.01 -0.40
C GLY A 50 -7.52 -5.95 -1.37
N GLY A 51 -7.82 -7.04 -2.05
CA GLY A 51 -9.01 -7.18 -2.89
C GLY A 51 -8.88 -6.58 -4.29
N SER A 52 -7.69 -6.13 -4.71
CA SER A 52 -7.50 -5.47 -6.00
C SER A 52 -8.43 -4.24 -6.12
N ALA A 53 -8.88 -3.89 -7.32
CA ALA A 53 -9.78 -2.76 -7.55
C ALA A 53 -11.08 -2.83 -6.72
N PHE A 54 -11.56 -4.02 -6.35
CA PHE A 54 -12.74 -4.15 -5.48
C PHE A 54 -12.48 -3.60 -4.07
N GLY A 55 -11.27 -3.75 -3.54
CA GLY A 55 -10.92 -3.29 -2.20
C GLY A 55 -10.90 -1.77 -2.03
N LEU A 56 -10.96 -1.00 -3.12
CA LEU A 56 -11.13 0.46 -3.08
C LEU A 56 -12.44 0.88 -2.41
N ASP A 57 -13.43 -0.02 -2.30
CA ASP A 57 -14.69 0.26 -1.61
C ASP A 57 -14.51 0.44 -0.09
N ALA A 58 -13.46 -0.14 0.51
CA ALA A 58 -13.16 0.06 1.92
C ALA A 58 -13.04 1.55 2.31
N ALA A 59 -12.56 2.41 1.40
CA ALA A 59 -12.49 3.84 1.62
C ALA A 59 -13.89 4.50 1.81
N SER A 60 -14.96 3.91 1.27
CA SER A 60 -16.33 4.39 1.49
C SER A 60 -16.75 4.20 2.96
N GLY A 61 -16.27 3.15 3.61
CA GLY A 61 -16.48 2.92 5.05
C GLY A 61 -15.76 3.94 5.92
N ALA A 62 -14.52 4.26 5.57
CA ALA A 62 -13.78 5.32 6.24
C ALA A 62 -14.46 6.69 6.07
N MET A 63 -14.98 6.99 4.89
CA MET A 63 -15.76 8.22 4.69
C MET A 63 -16.98 8.29 5.61
N GLN A 64 -17.76 7.22 5.71
CA GLN A 64 -18.90 7.16 6.61
C GLN A 64 -18.49 7.36 8.07
N TYR A 65 -17.47 6.63 8.54
CA TYR A 65 -16.96 6.77 9.91
C TYR A 65 -16.56 8.21 10.21
N LEU A 66 -15.77 8.83 9.34
CA LEU A 66 -15.27 10.20 9.52
C LEU A 66 -16.41 11.23 9.51
N GLU A 67 -17.41 11.09 8.63
CA GLU A 67 -18.59 11.95 8.60
C GLU A 67 -19.36 11.88 9.92
N GLU A 68 -19.62 10.68 10.44
CA GLU A 68 -20.31 10.44 11.71
C GLU A 68 -19.56 11.04 12.91
N HIS A 69 -18.22 11.16 12.80
CA HIS A 69 -17.36 11.80 13.82
C HIS A 69 -17.11 13.30 13.55
N GLY A 70 -17.82 13.90 12.60
CA GLY A 70 -17.72 15.32 12.30
C GLY A 70 -16.44 15.74 11.59
N VAL A 71 -15.68 14.78 11.01
CA VAL A 71 -14.45 15.02 10.27
C VAL A 71 -14.75 15.22 8.79
N GLY A 72 -14.09 16.17 8.14
CA GLY A 72 -14.27 16.47 6.72
C GLY A 72 -14.52 17.95 6.46
N PHE A 73 -14.59 18.32 5.18
CA PHE A 73 -14.95 19.67 4.77
C PHE A 73 -16.40 19.97 5.11
N ASP A 74 -16.65 21.12 5.73
CA ASP A 74 -18.00 21.60 6.00
C ASP A 74 -18.59 22.21 4.72
N MET A 75 -19.56 21.50 4.15
CA MET A 75 -20.27 21.93 2.94
C MET A 75 -21.66 22.51 3.27
N SER A 76 -21.91 22.89 4.52
CA SER A 76 -23.19 23.41 5.08
C SER A 76 -24.30 22.36 5.14
N VAL A 77 -24.39 21.44 4.21
CA VAL A 77 -25.42 20.38 4.13
C VAL A 77 -24.91 19.03 4.62
N ALA A 78 -23.60 18.83 4.62
CA ALA A 78 -22.94 17.61 5.07
C ALA A 78 -21.44 17.89 5.35
N ARG A 79 -20.82 17.02 6.13
CA ARG A 79 -19.36 16.89 6.22
C ARG A 79 -18.87 15.95 5.13
N VAL A 80 -17.87 16.38 4.36
CA VAL A 80 -17.32 15.58 3.26
C VAL A 80 -15.85 15.24 3.55
N PRO A 81 -15.59 14.04 4.09
CA PRO A 81 -14.21 13.56 4.25
C PRO A 81 -13.61 13.21 2.88
N ILE A 82 -12.34 13.48 2.70
CA ILE A 82 -11.59 12.99 1.55
C ILE A 82 -10.73 11.83 2.01
N VAL A 83 -10.95 10.66 1.41
CA VAL A 83 -10.21 9.42 1.70
C VAL A 83 -9.56 8.93 0.43
N CYS A 84 -8.23 9.11 0.35
CA CYS A 84 -7.43 8.52 -0.72
C CYS A 84 -7.16 7.05 -0.43
N GLY A 85 -6.92 6.25 -1.45
CA GLY A 85 -6.65 4.83 -1.25
C GLY A 85 -5.86 4.18 -2.36
N ALA A 86 -5.22 3.05 -1.99
CA ALA A 86 -4.57 2.15 -2.93
C ALA A 86 -4.84 0.70 -2.51
N SER A 87 -4.98 -0.18 -3.50
CA SER A 87 -5.28 -1.60 -3.26
C SER A 87 -4.26 -2.50 -3.92
N LEU A 88 -3.84 -3.53 -3.19
CA LEU A 88 -3.02 -4.62 -3.71
C LEU A 88 -3.89 -5.82 -4.13
N PHE A 89 -3.34 -6.66 -5.00
CA PHE A 89 -4.01 -7.87 -5.48
C PHE A 89 -3.67 -9.06 -4.58
N ASP A 90 -4.64 -9.56 -3.82
CA ASP A 90 -4.53 -10.76 -2.98
C ASP A 90 -5.63 -11.80 -3.26
N LEU A 91 -6.37 -11.63 -4.37
CA LEU A 91 -7.51 -12.49 -4.73
C LEU A 91 -7.13 -13.96 -4.96
N SER A 92 -5.86 -14.24 -5.18
CA SER A 92 -5.35 -15.61 -5.34
C SER A 92 -5.10 -16.31 -4.00
N VAL A 93 -5.25 -15.61 -2.87
CA VAL A 93 -5.01 -16.15 -1.53
C VAL A 93 -6.35 -16.26 -0.79
N GLY A 94 -6.72 -17.49 -0.42
CA GLY A 94 -7.99 -17.75 0.26
C GLY A 94 -9.21 -17.63 -0.69
N ASN A 95 -10.26 -16.96 -0.23
CA ASN A 95 -11.52 -16.85 -0.97
C ASN A 95 -11.60 -15.51 -1.72
N SER A 96 -11.51 -15.54 -3.04
CA SER A 96 -11.55 -14.37 -3.93
C SER A 96 -12.88 -13.60 -3.94
N HIS A 97 -13.95 -14.16 -3.39
CA HIS A 97 -15.25 -13.51 -3.27
C HIS A 97 -15.39 -12.67 -1.99
N VAL A 98 -14.50 -12.86 -1.01
CA VAL A 98 -14.41 -12.01 0.18
C VAL A 98 -13.36 -10.95 -0.07
N ARG A 99 -13.77 -9.69 0.01
CA ARG A 99 -12.95 -8.53 -0.37
C ARG A 99 -13.17 -7.41 0.64
N PRO A 100 -12.19 -6.55 0.88
CA PRO A 100 -12.41 -5.36 1.68
C PRO A 100 -13.53 -4.51 1.07
N ASP A 101 -14.55 -4.26 1.84
CA ASP A 101 -15.76 -3.52 1.49
C ASP A 101 -15.96 -2.33 2.45
N LYS A 102 -17.06 -1.65 2.28
CA LYS A 102 -17.46 -0.51 3.12
C LYS A 102 -17.52 -0.87 4.62
N GLU A 103 -18.05 -2.04 4.97
CA GLU A 103 -18.18 -2.48 6.38
C GLU A 103 -16.78 -2.73 6.99
N MET A 104 -15.91 -3.39 6.24
CA MET A 104 -14.52 -3.66 6.68
C MET A 104 -13.73 -2.36 6.84
N GLY A 105 -13.90 -1.40 5.93
CA GLY A 105 -13.27 -0.07 6.02
C GLY A 105 -13.75 0.74 7.21
N TYR A 106 -15.05 0.71 7.51
CA TYR A 106 -15.61 1.33 8.71
C TYR A 106 -15.03 0.73 9.99
N LYS A 107 -14.96 -0.60 10.05
CA LYS A 107 -14.40 -1.33 11.18
C LYS A 107 -12.90 -1.07 11.38
N ALA A 108 -12.14 -0.93 10.30
CA ALA A 108 -10.73 -0.54 10.39
C ALA A 108 -10.56 0.83 11.07
N CYS A 109 -11.48 1.78 10.83
CA CYS A 109 -11.46 3.07 11.51
C CYS A 109 -11.78 2.92 13.01
N GLN A 110 -12.76 2.11 13.38
CA GLN A 110 -13.05 1.83 14.79
C GLN A 110 -11.86 1.17 15.49
N ASP A 111 -11.19 0.22 14.82
CA ASP A 111 -10.01 -0.45 15.37
C ASP A 111 -8.82 0.49 15.55
N SER A 112 -8.76 1.61 14.81
CA SER A 112 -7.67 2.61 14.92
C SER A 112 -7.71 3.40 16.23
N GLU A 113 -8.83 3.39 16.95
CA GLU A 113 -8.94 3.99 18.29
C GLU A 113 -8.14 3.22 19.35
N ASN A 114 -7.75 1.99 19.04
CA ASN A 114 -6.88 1.19 19.89
C ASN A 114 -5.43 1.41 19.47
N ASP A 115 -4.58 1.96 20.32
CA ASP A 115 -3.17 2.32 20.05
C ASP A 115 -2.23 1.15 19.65
N LEU A 116 -2.78 0.05 19.11
CA LEU A 116 -2.03 -1.15 18.76
C LEU A 116 -1.90 -1.27 17.23
N ILE A 117 -0.76 -0.83 16.71
CA ILE A 117 -0.38 -1.13 15.33
C ILE A 117 0.06 -2.60 15.23
N LYS A 118 -0.61 -3.38 14.38
CA LYS A 118 -0.28 -4.78 14.13
C LYS A 118 0.42 -4.90 12.79
N GLU A 119 1.48 -5.72 12.75
CA GLU A 119 2.30 -5.96 11.56
C GLU A 119 2.18 -7.41 11.08
N GLY A 120 2.71 -7.68 9.87
CA GLY A 120 2.67 -8.99 9.25
C GLY A 120 1.34 -9.27 8.55
N ASN A 121 0.64 -10.34 8.94
CA ASN A 121 -0.59 -10.79 8.29
C ASN A 121 -1.84 -10.05 8.78
N TYR A 122 -1.78 -8.73 8.85
CA TYR A 122 -2.89 -7.89 9.29
C TYR A 122 -3.27 -6.88 8.22
N GLY A 123 -4.52 -6.43 8.25
CA GLY A 123 -5.02 -5.38 7.38
C GLY A 123 -4.71 -5.65 5.91
N ALA A 124 -4.18 -4.68 5.21
CA ALA A 124 -3.78 -4.79 3.80
C ALA A 124 -2.67 -5.85 3.56
N GLY A 125 -1.90 -6.21 4.60
CA GLY A 125 -0.87 -7.25 4.52
C GLY A 125 -1.40 -8.68 4.64
N CYS A 126 -2.69 -8.87 4.96
CA CYS A 126 -3.26 -10.17 5.29
C CYS A 126 -3.12 -11.19 4.15
N GLY A 127 -3.41 -10.82 2.91
CA GLY A 127 -3.27 -11.67 1.72
C GLY A 127 -1.99 -11.43 0.91
N ALA A 128 -1.17 -10.47 1.31
CA ALA A 128 0.03 -10.09 0.55
C ALA A 128 1.03 -11.25 0.42
N SER A 129 1.68 -11.36 -0.75
CA SER A 129 2.68 -12.37 -1.09
C SER A 129 3.79 -11.77 -1.94
N VAL A 130 4.99 -12.36 -1.88
CA VAL A 130 6.19 -11.89 -2.59
C VAL A 130 6.87 -13.02 -3.35
N GLY A 131 7.67 -12.68 -4.36
CA GLY A 131 8.40 -13.68 -5.14
C GLY A 131 7.51 -14.53 -6.02
N LYS A 132 6.51 -13.94 -6.67
CA LYS A 132 5.50 -14.65 -7.50
C LYS A 132 5.95 -14.97 -8.92
N LEU A 133 7.19 -14.66 -9.28
CA LEU A 133 7.71 -14.76 -10.66
C LEU A 133 7.47 -16.13 -11.32
N LEU A 134 7.62 -17.21 -10.56
CA LEU A 134 7.42 -18.57 -11.04
C LEU A 134 6.04 -19.17 -10.67
N GLY A 135 5.11 -18.35 -10.18
CA GLY A 135 3.80 -18.79 -9.73
C GLY A 135 3.66 -18.78 -8.20
N PHE A 136 2.41 -18.97 -7.74
CA PHE A 136 2.09 -18.92 -6.31
C PHE A 136 2.70 -20.05 -5.48
N GLU A 137 2.98 -21.20 -6.11
CA GLU A 137 3.64 -22.36 -5.49
C GLU A 137 5.07 -22.06 -5.06
N HIS A 138 5.68 -21.04 -5.68
CA HIS A 138 7.04 -20.58 -5.33
C HIS A 138 7.04 -19.29 -4.53
N ALA A 139 5.88 -18.69 -4.29
CA ALA A 139 5.75 -17.44 -3.55
C ALA A 139 5.88 -17.64 -2.05
N MET A 140 6.32 -16.59 -1.36
CA MET A 140 6.32 -16.50 0.10
C MET A 140 5.28 -15.48 0.57
N LYS A 141 4.88 -15.59 1.84
CA LYS A 141 4.02 -14.61 2.49
C LYS A 141 4.72 -13.24 2.51
N GLY A 142 4.01 -12.23 2.05
CA GLY A 142 4.31 -10.82 2.32
C GLY A 142 3.68 -10.36 3.63
N GLY A 143 3.39 -9.08 3.74
CA GLY A 143 2.77 -8.52 4.95
C GLY A 143 2.73 -7.00 4.94
N ILE A 144 2.28 -6.45 6.05
CA ILE A 144 2.33 -5.03 6.34
C ILE A 144 3.37 -4.76 7.44
N GLY A 145 4.13 -3.69 7.30
CA GLY A 145 5.11 -3.25 8.28
C GLY A 145 5.06 -1.75 8.48
N THR A 146 5.56 -1.31 9.63
CA THR A 146 5.65 0.10 9.99
C THR A 146 7.05 0.44 10.49
N TYR A 147 7.47 1.67 10.26
CA TYR A 147 8.70 2.17 10.82
C TYR A 147 8.61 3.68 11.04
N GLY A 148 9.15 4.16 12.14
CA GLY A 148 9.17 5.57 12.48
C GLY A 148 10.55 6.05 12.94
N VAL A 149 10.90 7.27 12.57
CA VAL A 149 12.13 7.94 13.00
C VAL A 149 11.82 9.35 13.48
N GLN A 150 12.61 9.80 14.44
CA GLN A 150 12.58 11.18 14.91
C GLN A 150 13.98 11.77 14.88
N VAL A 151 14.10 12.95 14.28
CA VAL A 151 15.34 13.74 14.25
C VAL A 151 15.02 15.15 14.73
N GLY A 152 15.47 15.49 15.93
CA GLY A 152 15.04 16.72 16.60
C GLY A 152 13.53 16.75 16.79
N ASN A 153 12.88 17.76 16.24
CA ASN A 153 11.41 17.90 16.29
C ASN A 153 10.70 17.31 15.06
N VAL A 154 11.45 16.79 14.09
CA VAL A 154 10.88 16.19 12.88
C VAL A 154 10.63 14.72 13.13
N GLN A 155 9.40 14.30 12.91
CA GLN A 155 8.96 12.91 12.95
C GLN A 155 8.54 12.47 11.54
N VAL A 156 8.97 11.27 11.16
CA VAL A 156 8.55 10.62 9.90
C VAL A 156 8.24 9.18 10.23
N ALA A 157 7.09 8.71 9.79
CA ALA A 157 6.72 7.31 9.89
C ALA A 157 6.16 6.80 8.56
N GLY A 158 6.30 5.51 8.33
CA GLY A 158 5.77 4.83 7.15
C GLY A 158 5.03 3.57 7.53
N ILE A 159 3.98 3.26 6.77
CA ILE A 159 3.28 1.99 6.76
C ILE A 159 3.27 1.46 5.34
N VAL A 160 3.69 0.20 5.14
CA VAL A 160 3.84 -0.40 3.80
C VAL A 160 3.30 -1.82 3.80
N ALA A 161 2.42 -2.13 2.86
CA ALA A 161 1.99 -3.50 2.55
C ALA A 161 2.70 -4.00 1.30
N VAL A 162 3.44 -5.10 1.43
CA VAL A 162 4.35 -5.62 0.40
C VAL A 162 3.77 -6.87 -0.25
N ASN A 163 3.36 -6.72 -1.53
CA ASN A 163 2.79 -7.79 -2.36
C ASN A 163 3.53 -7.86 -3.72
N ALA A 164 4.85 -7.78 -3.70
CA ALA A 164 5.71 -7.62 -4.87
C ALA A 164 5.83 -8.88 -5.76
N CYS A 165 6.11 -8.69 -7.05
CA CYS A 165 6.59 -9.74 -7.92
C CYS A 165 7.99 -10.22 -7.51
N GLY A 166 8.85 -9.28 -7.19
CA GLY A 166 10.25 -9.48 -6.82
C GLY A 166 10.48 -10.05 -5.43
N ASN A 167 11.74 -10.22 -5.12
CA ASN A 167 12.22 -10.61 -3.80
C ASN A 167 12.30 -9.40 -2.88
N VAL A 168 12.10 -9.62 -1.59
CA VAL A 168 12.44 -8.65 -0.54
C VAL A 168 13.88 -8.91 -0.10
N ILE A 169 14.70 -7.88 -0.16
CA ILE A 169 16.13 -7.96 0.13
C ILE A 169 16.53 -7.00 1.27
N ASP A 170 17.51 -7.39 2.04
CA ASP A 170 18.21 -6.47 2.93
C ASP A 170 19.16 -5.61 2.07
N TYR A 171 18.93 -4.29 2.06
CA TYR A 171 19.69 -3.38 1.20
C TYR A 171 21.16 -3.23 1.62
N GLN A 172 21.53 -3.57 2.85
CA GLN A 172 22.88 -3.47 3.36
C GLN A 172 23.68 -4.72 3.04
N THR A 173 23.10 -5.91 3.27
CA THR A 173 23.76 -7.19 3.09
C THR A 173 23.49 -7.83 1.74
N GLN A 174 22.45 -7.36 1.03
CA GLN A 174 21.93 -7.94 -0.21
C GLN A 174 21.37 -9.36 -0.03
N GLU A 175 21.13 -9.78 1.19
CA GLU A 175 20.49 -11.05 1.50
C GLU A 175 19.01 -11.04 1.11
N ILE A 176 18.53 -12.12 0.48
CA ILE A 176 17.12 -12.30 0.16
C ILE A 176 16.39 -12.75 1.43
N LEU A 177 15.54 -11.87 1.97
CA LEU A 177 14.76 -12.14 3.18
C LEU A 177 13.49 -12.94 2.89
N ALA A 178 12.85 -12.68 1.75
CA ALA A 178 11.68 -13.40 1.27
C ALA A 178 11.55 -13.22 -0.26
N GLY A 179 10.99 -14.20 -0.95
CA GLY A 179 10.85 -14.09 -2.40
C GLY A 179 10.57 -15.41 -3.08
N VAL A 180 11.10 -15.59 -4.29
CA VAL A 180 10.95 -16.84 -5.05
C VAL A 180 11.63 -17.97 -4.29
N ASN A 181 10.85 -19.00 -3.93
CA ASN A 181 11.32 -20.13 -3.15
C ASN A 181 11.33 -21.40 -3.99
N ILE A 182 12.50 -22.02 -4.12
CA ILE A 182 12.69 -23.32 -4.76
C ILE A 182 13.37 -24.23 -3.75
N ASP A 183 12.79 -25.37 -3.47
CA ASP A 183 13.32 -26.38 -2.54
C ASP A 183 13.72 -25.77 -1.17
N LYS A 184 12.86 -24.90 -0.63
CA LYS A 184 13.06 -24.18 0.66
C LYS A 184 14.25 -23.20 0.65
N LYS A 185 14.71 -22.77 -0.51
CA LYS A 185 15.74 -21.74 -0.67
C LYS A 185 15.21 -20.57 -1.47
N CYS A 186 15.49 -19.37 -1.02
CA CYS A 186 15.22 -18.18 -1.81
C CYS A 186 16.23 -18.07 -2.96
N VAL A 187 15.72 -17.78 -4.14
CA VAL A 187 16.51 -17.57 -5.36
C VAL A 187 16.26 -16.18 -5.93
N SER A 188 17.23 -15.61 -6.63
CA SER A 188 17.11 -14.27 -7.20
C SER A 188 16.07 -14.23 -8.32
N ALA A 189 15.02 -13.42 -8.16
CA ALA A 189 14.02 -13.20 -9.19
C ALA A 189 14.64 -12.53 -10.44
N SER A 190 15.50 -11.54 -10.24
CA SER A 190 16.21 -10.86 -11.34
C SER A 190 17.11 -11.82 -12.12
N GLN A 191 17.82 -12.74 -11.44
CA GLN A 191 18.64 -13.74 -12.13
C GLN A 191 17.79 -14.72 -12.95
N ILE A 192 16.64 -15.16 -12.42
CA ILE A 192 15.70 -16.01 -13.17
C ILE A 192 15.20 -15.29 -14.43
N ILE A 193 14.88 -14.00 -14.34
CA ILE A 193 14.47 -13.22 -15.52
C ILE A 193 15.58 -13.22 -16.58
N LEU A 194 16.83 -12.98 -16.18
CA LEU A 194 17.97 -12.97 -17.09
C LEU A 194 18.21 -14.33 -17.74
N ASP A 195 18.12 -15.42 -16.97
CA ASP A 195 18.39 -16.78 -17.45
C ASP A 195 17.25 -17.35 -18.31
N GLN A 196 16.01 -16.89 -18.11
CA GLN A 196 14.82 -17.44 -18.75
C GLN A 196 14.07 -16.41 -19.62
N MET A 197 14.70 -15.33 -20.02
CA MET A 197 14.09 -14.20 -20.71
C MET A 197 13.31 -14.61 -21.98
N ASP A 198 13.80 -15.60 -22.71
CA ASP A 198 13.12 -16.14 -23.91
C ASP A 198 11.88 -16.98 -23.58
N GLN A 199 11.77 -17.48 -22.35
CA GLN A 199 10.67 -18.34 -21.87
C GLN A 199 9.62 -17.54 -21.10
N LEU A 200 10.03 -16.50 -20.39
CA LEU A 200 9.17 -15.60 -19.63
C LEU A 200 8.53 -14.56 -20.57
N ARG A 201 7.50 -14.99 -21.30
CA ARG A 201 6.76 -14.09 -22.23
C ARG A 201 6.01 -12.97 -21.53
N LYS A 202 5.67 -13.13 -20.25
CA LYS A 202 4.92 -12.17 -19.44
C LYS A 202 5.23 -12.39 -17.97
N LEU A 203 5.48 -11.31 -17.23
CA LEU A 203 5.52 -11.35 -15.77
C LEU A 203 4.11 -11.63 -15.21
N PRO A 204 4.00 -12.36 -14.09
CA PRO A 204 2.71 -12.59 -13.44
C PRO A 204 2.02 -11.26 -13.09
N ASP A 205 0.74 -11.16 -13.36
CA ASP A 205 -0.09 -10.01 -12.98
C ASP A 205 -0.45 -10.06 -11.48
N GLY A 206 -0.85 -8.92 -10.93
CA GLY A 206 -1.36 -8.86 -9.57
C GLY A 206 -0.29 -8.66 -8.50
N ASN A 207 0.72 -7.88 -8.82
CA ASN A 207 1.77 -7.47 -7.90
C ASN A 207 1.58 -6.00 -7.53
N THR A 208 1.96 -5.62 -6.31
CA THR A 208 1.74 -4.25 -5.85
C THR A 208 2.39 -4.05 -4.49
N THR A 209 3.16 -2.99 -4.32
CA THR A 209 3.57 -2.49 -3.01
C THR A 209 2.91 -1.14 -2.79
N ILE A 210 2.12 -1.04 -1.73
CA ILE A 210 1.40 0.20 -1.38
C ILE A 210 1.83 0.70 -0.01
N GLY A 211 1.99 2.03 0.11
CA GLY A 211 2.43 2.61 1.37
C GLY A 211 1.91 4.02 1.60
N CYS A 212 2.03 4.44 2.85
CA CYS A 212 1.75 5.80 3.27
C CYS A 212 2.89 6.29 4.16
N ILE A 213 3.42 7.46 3.83
CA ILE A 213 4.41 8.17 4.67
C ILE A 213 3.72 9.34 5.35
N VAL A 214 3.91 9.46 6.65
CA VAL A 214 3.37 10.56 7.46
C VAL A 214 4.49 11.34 8.13
N THR A 215 4.29 12.65 8.28
CA THR A 215 5.25 13.53 8.96
C THR A 215 4.51 14.69 9.64
N ASN A 216 5.10 15.22 10.69
CA ASN A 216 4.63 16.43 11.37
C ASN A 216 5.13 17.73 10.71
N VAL A 217 5.86 17.65 9.60
CA VAL A 217 6.36 18.81 8.87
C VAL A 217 5.25 19.40 8.00
N LYS A 218 5.06 20.72 8.06
CA LYS A 218 4.14 21.42 7.16
C LYS A 218 4.74 21.49 5.75
N LEU A 219 4.05 20.90 4.79
CA LEU A 219 4.48 20.79 3.41
C LEU A 219 3.37 21.29 2.46
N THR A 220 3.76 21.77 1.30
CA THR A 220 2.86 22.00 0.17
C THR A 220 2.56 20.71 -0.57
N LYS A 221 1.48 20.65 -1.35
CA LYS A 221 1.15 19.48 -2.19
C LYS A 221 2.32 19.09 -3.11
N ALA A 222 2.99 20.06 -3.73
CA ALA A 222 4.15 19.80 -4.58
C ALA A 222 5.31 19.16 -3.80
N GLN A 223 5.55 19.59 -2.56
CA GLN A 223 6.55 18.98 -1.69
C GLN A 223 6.14 17.57 -1.25
N CYS A 224 4.85 17.35 -0.91
CA CYS A 224 4.33 16.01 -0.60
C CYS A 224 4.49 15.07 -1.79
N THR A 225 4.13 15.49 -3.01
CA THR A 225 4.33 14.71 -4.24
C THR A 225 5.82 14.38 -4.46
N LYS A 226 6.71 15.36 -4.22
CA LYS A 226 8.16 15.11 -4.33
C LYS A 226 8.64 14.07 -3.31
N ILE A 227 8.14 14.13 -2.07
CA ILE A 227 8.49 13.15 -1.02
C ILE A 227 7.91 11.79 -1.36
N ALA A 228 6.66 11.70 -1.82
CA ALA A 228 6.08 10.45 -2.29
C ALA A 228 6.97 9.79 -3.37
N GLY A 229 7.41 10.56 -4.38
CA GLY A 229 8.34 10.06 -5.39
C GLY A 229 9.69 9.62 -4.85
N ILE A 230 10.26 10.31 -3.86
CA ILE A 230 11.52 9.90 -3.21
C ILE A 230 11.33 8.62 -2.38
N SER A 231 10.17 8.44 -1.76
CA SER A 231 9.88 7.27 -0.91
C SER A 231 9.96 5.95 -1.67
N HIS A 232 9.67 5.95 -2.98
CA HIS A 232 9.86 4.78 -3.85
C HIS A 232 11.32 4.28 -3.91
N ASN A 233 12.30 5.11 -3.56
CA ASN A 233 13.68 4.64 -3.43
C ASN A 233 13.83 3.62 -2.30
N GLY A 234 12.95 3.64 -1.29
CA GLY A 234 12.88 2.60 -0.26
C GLY A 234 12.47 1.26 -0.86
N TYR A 235 11.45 1.25 -1.70
CA TYR A 235 11.06 0.04 -2.44
C TYR A 235 12.20 -0.46 -3.34
N ALA A 236 12.81 0.44 -4.13
CA ALA A 236 13.90 0.08 -5.04
C ALA A 236 15.16 -0.45 -4.33
N LYS A 237 15.35 -0.14 -3.05
CA LYS A 237 16.46 -0.68 -2.26
C LYS A 237 16.13 -2.03 -1.62
N SER A 238 14.84 -2.33 -1.42
CA SER A 238 14.40 -3.48 -0.64
C SER A 238 13.62 -4.51 -1.44
N ILE A 239 13.33 -4.25 -2.73
CA ILE A 239 12.56 -5.14 -3.61
C ILE A 239 13.27 -5.24 -4.96
N ASP A 240 13.51 -6.48 -5.43
CA ASP A 240 14.21 -6.75 -6.69
C ASP A 240 13.56 -7.93 -7.45
N PRO A 241 13.01 -7.67 -8.68
CA PRO A 241 12.74 -6.40 -9.33
C PRO A 241 11.55 -5.65 -8.70
N VAL A 242 11.48 -4.34 -8.93
CA VAL A 242 10.45 -3.43 -8.44
C VAL A 242 9.90 -2.56 -9.58
N HIS A 243 8.71 -1.98 -9.41
CA HIS A 243 8.08 -1.05 -10.36
C HIS A 243 7.96 -1.62 -11.78
N THR A 244 7.67 -2.91 -11.89
CA THR A 244 7.45 -3.54 -13.19
C THR A 244 6.10 -3.11 -13.78
N MET A 245 5.87 -3.40 -15.06
CA MET A 245 4.57 -3.16 -15.71
C MET A 245 3.44 -4.00 -15.10
N SER A 246 3.78 -5.05 -14.35
CA SER A 246 2.82 -5.93 -13.66
C SER A 246 2.61 -5.56 -12.18
N ASP A 247 3.29 -4.52 -11.68
CA ASP A 247 3.11 -3.99 -10.33
C ASP A 247 2.13 -2.81 -10.34
N GLY A 248 1.48 -2.58 -9.20
CA GLY A 248 0.61 -1.42 -8.97
C GLY A 248 1.17 -0.47 -7.89
N ASP A 249 2.49 -0.36 -7.79
CA ASP A 249 3.22 0.31 -6.72
C ASP A 249 2.81 1.79 -6.57
N THR A 250 2.40 2.13 -5.35
CA THR A 250 1.88 3.46 -5.02
C THR A 250 2.37 3.91 -3.65
#